data_74762fe281f1c93d815eb8b214a9a358
#
_entry.id   74762fe281f1c93d815eb8b214a9a358
#
_cell.length_a   1.000
_cell.length_b   1.000
_cell.length_c   1.000
_cell.angle_alpha   90.00
_cell.angle_beta   90.00
_cell.angle_gamma   90.00
#
_symmetry.space_group_name_H-M   'P 1'
#
loop_
_entity.id
_entity.type
_entity.pdbx_description
1 polymer ?
#
loop_
_entity_poly.entity_id
_entity_poly.type
_entity_poly.pdbx_seq_one_letter_code
_entity_poly.pdbx_strand_id
1 'polypeptide(L)'
;MKKIRIPTMLLLVSAMLMLAETGKAQSHGNRLSLGVGALYEKGFDITLAVEHETNNHNAWEYFTNGYVKWTEDETAGHVTKDSFWNNYRTWGLGIAYKPCVVRSRNQYGSLRIGASGGSDTNEFVGWTNVGYEHNYVLRHGYQLYWQVKTDVCINGRDLFRTGLVLGVKIPTGAR
;
A
#
# COMPACT_ATOMS: atom_id res chain seq x y z
N MET A 1 -1.16 -22.49 18.02
CA MET A 1 -1.01 -21.35 17.10
C MET A 1 -1.86 -21.59 15.85
N LYS A 2 -2.94 -20.83 15.63
CA LYS A 2 -3.81 -20.98 14.45
C LYS A 2 -3.15 -20.31 13.25
N LYS A 3 -2.65 -21.11 12.31
CA LYS A 3 -2.19 -20.62 11.00
C LYS A 3 -3.37 -19.94 10.29
N ILE A 4 -3.28 -18.64 10.07
CA ILE A 4 -4.23 -17.92 9.21
C ILE A 4 -4.10 -18.51 7.81
N ARG A 5 -5.13 -19.19 7.35
CA ARG A 5 -5.12 -19.94 6.09
C ARG A 5 -5.29 -18.95 4.92
N ILE A 6 -4.59 -19.21 3.82
CA ILE A 6 -4.71 -18.51 2.53
C ILE A 6 -6.16 -18.12 2.14
N PRO A 7 -7.22 -18.92 2.44
CA PRO A 7 -8.60 -18.53 2.16
C PRO A 7 -9.07 -17.27 2.89
N THR A 8 -8.54 -16.96 4.07
CA THR A 8 -8.93 -15.75 4.82
C THR A 8 -8.40 -14.47 4.15
N MET A 9 -7.23 -14.55 3.55
CA MET A 9 -6.64 -13.44 2.79
C MET A 9 -7.42 -13.20 1.49
N LEU A 10 -7.84 -14.27 0.81
CA LEU A 10 -8.65 -14.20 -0.41
C LEU A 10 -10.03 -13.59 -0.12
N LEU A 11 -10.61 -13.94 1.03
CA LEU A 11 -11.92 -13.43 1.47
C LEU A 11 -11.86 -11.93 1.81
N LEU A 12 -10.77 -11.46 2.39
CA LEU A 12 -10.54 -10.03 2.65
C LEU A 12 -10.35 -9.22 1.36
N VAL A 13 -9.62 -9.76 0.38
CA VAL A 13 -9.45 -9.13 -0.93
C VAL A 13 -10.78 -9.08 -1.68
N SER A 14 -11.59 -10.14 -1.63
CA SER A 14 -12.92 -10.15 -2.25
C SER A 14 -13.89 -9.19 -1.57
N ALA A 15 -13.82 -9.04 -0.24
CA ALA A 15 -14.63 -8.06 0.51
C ALA A 15 -14.24 -6.61 0.15
N MET A 16 -12.94 -6.31 -0.03
CA MET A 16 -12.49 -5.01 -0.51
C MET A 16 -12.95 -4.71 -1.94
N LEU A 17 -12.94 -5.71 -2.83
CA LEU A 17 -13.46 -5.56 -4.18
C LEU A 17 -14.97 -5.30 -4.20
N MET A 18 -15.73 -5.94 -3.32
CA MET A 18 -17.17 -5.70 -3.16
C MET A 18 -17.50 -4.30 -2.61
N LEU A 19 -16.66 -3.76 -1.72
CA LEU A 19 -16.82 -2.38 -1.22
C LEU A 19 -16.56 -1.33 -2.33
N ALA A 20 -15.76 -1.66 -3.33
CA ALA A 20 -15.52 -0.78 -4.48
C ALA A 20 -16.76 -0.61 -5.39
N GLU A 21 -17.68 -1.59 -5.40
CA GLU A 21 -18.87 -1.55 -6.27
C GLU A 21 -20.06 -0.79 -5.68
N THR A 22 -20.14 -0.58 -4.35
CA THR A 22 -21.29 0.01 -3.69
C THR A 22 -21.34 1.55 -3.75
N GLY A 23 -20.30 2.20 -4.26
CA GLY A 23 -20.20 3.65 -4.36
C GLY A 23 -20.85 4.24 -5.62
N LYS A 24 -22.15 4.07 -5.86
CA LYS A 24 -22.89 4.88 -6.83
C LYS A 24 -23.19 6.27 -6.26
N ALA A 25 -22.19 7.14 -6.20
CA ALA A 25 -22.37 8.56 -5.97
C ALA A 25 -21.44 9.34 -6.89
N GLN A 26 -22.04 10.17 -7.71
CA GLN A 26 -21.49 11.24 -8.58
C GLN A 26 -19.98 11.17 -8.81
N SER A 27 -19.62 10.80 -10.00
CA SER A 27 -18.35 10.62 -10.67
C SER A 27 -17.18 11.53 -10.26
N HIS A 28 -16.63 11.30 -9.11
CA HIS A 28 -15.22 11.47 -8.86
C HIS A 28 -14.68 10.04 -8.78
N GLY A 29 -13.72 9.65 -9.63
CA GLY A 29 -13.51 8.26 -9.97
C GLY A 29 -12.95 7.41 -8.83
N ASN A 30 -13.59 6.31 -8.55
CA ASN A 30 -12.97 5.23 -7.78
C ASN A 30 -11.83 4.62 -8.60
N ARG A 31 -10.72 4.29 -7.95
CA ARG A 31 -9.56 3.67 -8.58
C ARG A 31 -9.08 2.48 -7.76
N LEU A 32 -8.69 1.43 -8.45
CA LEU A 32 -7.91 0.35 -7.87
C LEU A 32 -6.43 0.69 -8.06
N SER A 33 -5.66 0.70 -6.98
CA SER A 33 -4.23 0.99 -6.99
C SER A 33 -3.44 -0.26 -6.64
N LEU A 34 -2.38 -0.50 -7.40
CA LEU A 34 -1.39 -1.54 -7.13
C LEU A 34 -0.01 -0.89 -7.11
N GLY A 35 0.73 -1.09 -6.02
CA GLY A 35 2.06 -0.56 -5.84
C GLY A 35 3.05 -1.61 -5.37
N VAL A 36 4.29 -1.46 -5.80
CA VAL A 36 5.43 -2.24 -5.33
C VAL A 36 6.53 -1.29 -4.89
N GLY A 37 7.17 -1.58 -3.78
CA GLY A 37 8.15 -0.69 -3.17
C GLY A 37 9.41 -1.40 -2.70
N ALA A 38 10.52 -0.68 -2.81
CA ALA A 38 11.77 -1.04 -2.19
C ALA A 38 12.04 -0.08 -1.02
N LEU A 39 12.33 -0.67 0.14
CA LEU A 39 12.55 0.06 1.38
C LEU A 39 14.02 -0.01 1.78
N TYR A 40 14.50 1.07 2.37
CA TYR A 40 15.91 1.23 2.74
C TYR A 40 16.40 0.11 3.68
N GLU A 41 15.53 -0.41 4.52
CA GLU A 41 15.82 -1.47 5.49
C GLU A 41 15.95 -2.88 4.84
N LYS A 42 16.27 -2.96 3.55
CA LYS A 42 16.30 -4.19 2.74
C LYS A 42 14.94 -4.90 2.71
N GLY A 43 13.87 -4.12 2.69
CA GLY A 43 12.50 -4.59 2.64
C GLY A 43 11.85 -4.39 1.29
N PHE A 44 10.88 -5.23 1.00
CA PHE A 44 10.01 -5.14 -0.17
C PHE A 44 8.57 -4.99 0.29
N ASP A 45 7.84 -4.12 -0.38
CA ASP A 45 6.49 -3.73 -0.02
C ASP A 45 5.56 -3.94 -1.23
N ILE A 46 4.42 -4.54 -0.99
CA ILE A 46 3.33 -4.63 -1.96
C ILE A 46 2.09 -3.99 -1.35
N THR A 47 1.52 -3.02 -2.03
CA THR A 47 0.30 -2.35 -1.59
C THR A 47 -0.80 -2.54 -2.65
N LEU A 48 -1.97 -2.99 -2.21
CA LEU A 48 -3.20 -2.99 -2.98
C LEU A 48 -4.18 -2.04 -2.29
N ALA A 49 -4.78 -1.12 -3.05
CA ALA A 49 -5.68 -0.14 -2.48
C ALA A 49 -6.88 0.17 -3.36
N VAL A 50 -7.95 0.60 -2.71
CA VAL A 50 -9.09 1.27 -3.35
C VAL A 50 -9.04 2.74 -2.96
N GLU A 51 -8.91 3.58 -3.96
CA GLU A 51 -8.88 5.04 -3.79
C GLU A 51 -10.21 5.63 -4.23
N HIS A 52 -10.80 6.42 -3.35
CA HIS A 52 -11.99 7.21 -3.63
C HIS A 52 -11.59 8.67 -3.75
N GLU A 53 -11.54 9.18 -4.98
CA GLU A 53 -11.24 10.57 -5.27
C GLU A 53 -12.44 11.44 -4.96
N THR A 54 -12.21 12.48 -4.19
CA THR A 54 -13.16 13.55 -3.88
C THR A 54 -12.84 14.79 -4.72
N ASN A 55 -13.42 15.95 -4.37
CA ASN A 55 -13.17 17.19 -5.07
C ASN A 55 -11.68 17.55 -5.07
N ASN A 56 -11.23 18.13 -6.18
CA ASN A 56 -9.90 18.70 -6.30
C ASN A 56 -8.73 17.70 -6.19
N HIS A 57 -8.91 16.46 -6.63
CA HIS A 57 -7.92 15.38 -6.52
C HIS A 57 -7.53 15.01 -5.08
N ASN A 58 -8.29 15.44 -4.09
CA ASN A 58 -8.17 14.86 -2.77
C ASN A 58 -8.76 13.45 -2.79
N ALA A 59 -8.22 12.53 -2.01
CA ALA A 59 -8.70 11.16 -2.02
C ALA A 59 -8.65 10.52 -0.63
N TRP A 60 -9.57 9.59 -0.41
CA TRP A 60 -9.48 8.59 0.65
C TRP A 60 -9.00 7.27 0.04
N GLU A 61 -8.06 6.65 0.70
CA GLU A 61 -7.47 5.38 0.28
C GLU A 61 -7.67 4.34 1.37
N TYR A 62 -8.27 3.22 1.00
CA TYR A 62 -8.36 2.00 1.82
C TYR A 62 -7.38 1.00 1.24
N PHE A 63 -6.41 0.54 2.02
CA PHE A 63 -5.33 -0.27 1.49
C PHE A 63 -5.04 -1.50 2.34
N THR A 64 -4.52 -2.51 1.69
CA THR A 64 -3.81 -3.63 2.30
C THR A 64 -2.35 -3.56 1.88
N ASN A 65 -1.50 -3.86 2.82
CA ASN A 65 -0.06 -3.79 2.63
C ASN A 65 0.58 -5.10 3.09
N GLY A 66 1.48 -5.62 2.29
CA GLY A 66 2.33 -6.74 2.62
C GLY A 66 3.79 -6.31 2.57
N TYR A 67 4.51 -6.51 3.66
CA TYR A 67 5.93 -6.19 3.77
C TYR A 67 6.74 -7.43 4.05
N VAL A 68 7.86 -7.56 3.34
CA VAL A 68 8.84 -8.64 3.53
C VAL A 68 10.22 -8.02 3.67
N LYS A 69 10.94 -8.39 4.72
CA LYS A 69 12.33 -7.98 4.92
C LYS A 69 13.23 -9.18 4.78
N TRP A 70 14.21 -9.10 3.88
CA TRP A 70 15.21 -10.14 3.72
C TRP A 70 16.37 -9.96 4.70
N THR A 71 16.70 -11.02 5.39
CA THR A 71 17.89 -11.12 6.22
C THR A 71 18.93 -11.94 5.44
N GLU A 72 20.11 -11.40 5.25
CA GLU A 72 21.23 -12.16 4.72
C GLU A 72 21.65 -13.24 5.74
N ASP A 73 22.01 -14.40 5.25
CA ASP A 73 22.62 -15.43 6.08
C ASP A 73 24.04 -14.96 6.42
N GLU A 74 24.33 -14.80 7.72
CA GLU A 74 25.63 -14.31 8.19
C GLU A 74 26.79 -15.23 7.77
N THR A 75 26.52 -16.53 7.56
CA THR A 75 27.52 -17.51 7.16
C THR A 75 27.74 -17.53 5.65
N ALA A 76 26.70 -17.28 4.86
CA ALA A 76 26.78 -17.37 3.41
C ALA A 76 27.04 -16.01 2.74
N GLY A 77 26.82 -14.89 3.43
CA GLY A 77 26.97 -13.53 2.88
C GLY A 77 25.97 -13.16 1.78
N HIS A 78 24.95 -14.00 1.60
CA HIS A 78 23.86 -13.77 0.63
C HIS A 78 22.55 -14.34 1.16
N VAL A 79 21.44 -14.04 0.48
CA VAL A 79 20.11 -14.57 0.81
C VAL A 79 20.04 -16.03 0.36
N THR A 80 20.03 -16.98 1.33
CA THR A 80 19.85 -18.40 1.06
C THR A 80 18.37 -18.73 0.87
N LYS A 81 18.07 -19.94 0.36
CA LYS A 81 16.70 -20.43 0.21
C LYS A 81 15.97 -20.46 1.56
N ASP A 82 16.66 -20.87 2.63
CA ASP A 82 16.09 -20.95 3.97
C ASP A 82 15.86 -19.56 4.56
N SER A 83 16.80 -18.61 4.38
CA SER A 83 16.60 -17.23 4.80
C SER A 83 15.51 -16.55 4.00
N PHE A 84 15.32 -16.90 2.71
CA PHE A 84 14.23 -16.39 1.89
C PHE A 84 12.84 -16.81 2.42
N TRP A 85 12.68 -18.01 2.91
CA TRP A 85 11.40 -18.50 3.44
C TRP A 85 11.16 -18.13 4.90
N ASN A 86 12.19 -17.91 5.69
CA ASN A 86 12.14 -17.55 7.11
C ASN A 86 12.22 -16.05 7.38
N ASN A 87 11.83 -15.21 6.40
CA ASN A 87 11.89 -13.76 6.49
C ASN A 87 10.86 -13.17 7.44
N TYR A 88 11.21 -12.00 7.96
CA TYR A 88 10.24 -11.16 8.67
C TYR A 88 9.18 -10.66 7.70
N ARG A 89 7.93 -10.90 8.02
CA ARG A 89 6.78 -10.53 7.19
C ARG A 89 5.75 -9.84 8.03
N THR A 90 5.19 -8.77 7.49
CA THR A 90 3.99 -8.17 8.07
C THR A 90 2.93 -7.98 6.99
N TRP A 91 1.70 -8.03 7.41
CA TRP A 91 0.57 -7.68 6.57
C TRP A 91 -0.39 -6.84 7.39
N GLY A 92 -1.12 -5.96 6.75
CA GLY A 92 -2.09 -5.14 7.43
C GLY A 92 -3.07 -4.45 6.51
N LEU A 93 -4.03 -3.83 7.14
CA LEU A 93 -5.08 -3.02 6.53
C LEU A 93 -4.99 -1.61 7.07
N GLY A 94 -5.28 -0.63 6.24
CA GLY A 94 -5.19 0.76 6.64
C GLY A 94 -6.09 1.67 5.85
N ILE A 95 -6.14 2.90 6.33
CA ILE A 95 -6.81 4.02 5.70
C ILE A 95 -5.85 5.19 5.63
N ALA A 96 -5.87 5.91 4.50
CA ALA A 96 -5.08 7.12 4.32
C ALA A 96 -5.93 8.21 3.68
N TYR A 97 -5.65 9.44 4.06
CA TYR A 97 -6.14 10.64 3.41
C TYR A 97 -5.02 11.24 2.56
N LYS A 98 -5.37 11.65 1.33
CA LYS A 98 -4.43 12.13 0.32
C LYS A 98 -4.85 13.53 -0.15
N PRO A 99 -4.50 14.61 0.58
CA PRO A 99 -4.73 15.98 0.11
C PRO A 99 -3.80 16.29 -1.08
N CYS A 100 -4.39 16.81 -2.15
CA CYS A 100 -3.65 17.21 -3.33
C CYS A 100 -2.98 18.57 -3.10
N VAL A 101 -1.65 18.61 -3.22
CA VAL A 101 -0.83 19.81 -2.97
C VAL A 101 -0.24 20.42 -4.25
N VAL A 102 -0.10 19.62 -5.30
CA VAL A 102 0.41 20.08 -6.60
C VAL A 102 -0.56 19.65 -7.69
N ARG A 103 -0.88 20.55 -8.60
CA ARG A 103 -1.81 20.28 -9.72
C ARG A 103 -1.26 20.81 -11.03
N SER A 104 -1.38 19.98 -12.06
CA SER A 104 -1.08 20.35 -13.43
C SER A 104 -2.06 19.63 -14.36
N ARG A 105 -2.01 19.90 -15.65
CA ARG A 105 -2.96 19.37 -16.63
C ARG A 105 -3.03 17.82 -16.66
N ASN A 106 -1.87 17.17 -16.60
CA ASN A 106 -1.77 15.73 -16.75
C ASN A 106 -1.06 15.05 -15.55
N GLN A 107 -0.84 15.76 -14.47
CA GLN A 107 -0.15 15.26 -13.29
C GLN A 107 -0.60 16.01 -12.02
N TYR A 108 -0.58 15.31 -10.92
CA TYR A 108 -0.84 15.92 -9.62
C TYR A 108 -0.03 15.22 -8.53
N GLY A 109 0.28 15.97 -7.47
CA GLY A 109 0.99 15.46 -6.31
C GLY A 109 0.15 15.58 -5.05
N SER A 110 0.15 14.55 -4.22
CA SER A 110 -0.61 14.50 -2.99
C SER A 110 0.30 14.11 -1.82
N LEU A 111 0.08 14.72 -0.67
CA LEU A 111 0.58 14.17 0.58
C LEU A 111 -0.26 12.92 0.92
N ARG A 112 0.35 11.93 1.54
CA ARG A 112 -0.36 10.76 2.03
C ARG A 112 -0.15 10.67 3.54
N ILE A 113 -1.25 10.64 4.29
CA ILE A 113 -1.25 10.54 5.74
C ILE A 113 -2.24 9.46 6.12
N GLY A 114 -1.78 8.43 6.81
CA GLY A 114 -2.63 7.30 7.12
C GLY A 114 -2.22 6.54 8.36
N ALA A 115 -3.04 5.56 8.70
CA ALA A 115 -2.77 4.61 9.76
C ALA A 115 -3.22 3.23 9.35
N SER A 116 -2.56 2.23 9.88
CA SER A 116 -2.82 0.83 9.57
C SER A 116 -2.51 -0.06 10.76
N GLY A 117 -3.14 -1.24 10.75
CA GLY A 117 -2.92 -2.28 11.73
C GLY A 117 -2.92 -3.65 11.07
N GLY A 118 -2.15 -4.55 11.62
CA GLY A 118 -1.98 -5.88 11.08
C GLY A 118 -1.23 -6.81 12.01
N SER A 119 -0.48 -7.73 11.44
CA SER A 119 0.27 -8.71 12.21
C SER A 119 1.56 -9.10 11.48
N ASP A 120 2.56 -9.46 12.26
CA ASP A 120 3.79 -10.09 11.76
C ASP A 120 3.76 -11.62 11.85
N THR A 121 2.59 -12.23 11.99
CA THR A 121 2.32 -13.65 12.19
C THR A 121 2.30 -14.04 13.67
N ASN A 122 2.99 -13.33 14.54
CA ASN A 122 3.08 -13.63 15.98
C ASN A 122 2.33 -12.60 16.83
N GLU A 123 2.50 -11.33 16.51
CA GLU A 123 1.99 -10.21 17.28
C GLU A 123 1.23 -9.20 16.42
N PHE A 124 0.44 -8.36 17.08
CA PHE A 124 -0.19 -7.23 16.44
C PHE A 124 0.86 -6.13 16.19
N VAL A 125 0.85 -5.60 14.98
CA VAL A 125 1.72 -4.49 14.57
C VAL A 125 0.83 -3.35 14.05
N GLY A 126 1.02 -2.16 14.59
CA GLY A 126 0.39 -0.93 14.09
C GLY A 126 1.44 -0.03 13.44
N TRP A 127 1.05 0.75 12.44
CA TRP A 127 1.92 1.78 11.88
C TRP A 127 1.16 2.98 11.35
N THR A 128 1.78 4.14 11.42
CA THR A 128 1.33 5.36 10.76
C THR A 128 2.13 5.56 9.49
N ASN A 129 1.48 6.05 8.45
CA ASN A 129 2.08 6.27 7.14
C ASN A 129 2.10 7.76 6.85
N VAL A 130 3.25 8.26 6.44
CA VAL A 130 3.41 9.61 5.88
C VAL A 130 4.20 9.51 4.59
N GLY A 131 3.78 10.23 3.56
CA GLY A 131 4.47 10.20 2.29
C GLY A 131 4.03 11.29 1.33
N TYR A 132 4.71 11.33 0.20
CA TYR A 132 4.34 12.13 -0.97
C TYR A 132 4.18 11.21 -2.17
N GLU A 133 3.06 11.33 -2.84
CA GLU A 133 2.73 10.57 -4.04
C GLU A 133 2.57 11.51 -5.23
N HIS A 134 3.19 11.18 -6.34
CA HIS A 134 3.05 11.92 -7.59
C HIS A 134 2.43 11.03 -8.67
N ASN A 135 1.37 11.52 -9.28
CA ASN A 135 0.54 10.80 -10.23
C ASN A 135 0.64 11.41 -11.63
N TYR A 136 0.83 10.57 -12.63
CA TYR A 136 0.80 10.91 -14.05
C TYR A 136 -0.47 10.32 -14.66
N VAL A 137 -1.36 11.19 -15.13
CA VAL A 137 -2.62 10.78 -15.76
C VAL A 137 -2.38 10.38 -17.21
N LEU A 138 -2.66 9.13 -17.54
CA LEU A 138 -2.56 8.57 -18.86
C LEU A 138 -3.92 8.62 -19.59
N ARG A 139 -3.94 8.12 -20.83
CA ARG A 139 -5.19 7.96 -21.59
C ARG A 139 -6.15 7.02 -20.87
N HIS A 140 -7.44 7.22 -21.06
CA HIS A 140 -8.54 6.41 -20.50
C HIS A 140 -8.61 6.44 -18.94
N GLY A 141 -7.94 7.40 -18.28
CA GLY A 141 -8.00 7.57 -16.82
C GLY A 141 -7.06 6.68 -16.01
N TYR A 142 -6.26 5.84 -16.67
CA TYR A 142 -5.15 5.14 -15.99
C TYR A 142 -4.14 6.14 -15.46
N GLN A 143 -3.47 5.78 -14.35
CA GLN A 143 -2.40 6.61 -13.80
C GLN A 143 -1.20 5.75 -13.46
N LEU A 144 -0.02 6.30 -13.69
CA LEU A 144 1.23 5.82 -13.11
C LEU A 144 1.56 6.71 -11.92
N TYR A 145 2.07 6.12 -10.85
CA TYR A 145 2.51 6.92 -9.71
C TYR A 145 3.84 6.43 -9.15
N TRP A 146 4.53 7.35 -8.53
CA TRP A 146 5.59 7.05 -7.60
C TRP A 146 5.28 7.69 -6.25
N GLN A 147 5.75 7.07 -5.20
CA GLN A 147 5.51 7.53 -3.84
C GLN A 147 6.78 7.36 -3.02
N VAL A 148 7.21 8.41 -2.33
CA VAL A 148 8.15 8.30 -1.20
C VAL A 148 7.32 8.21 0.06
N LYS A 149 7.55 7.16 0.85
CA LYS A 149 6.81 6.95 2.10
C LYS A 149 7.74 6.63 3.25
N THR A 150 7.25 6.94 4.45
CA THR A 150 7.82 6.49 5.72
C THR A 150 6.69 5.96 6.57
N ASP A 151 6.82 4.72 7.00
CA ASP A 151 5.93 4.10 7.98
C ASP A 151 6.63 4.11 9.34
N VAL A 152 5.94 4.59 10.38
CA VAL A 152 6.38 4.55 11.77
C VAL A 152 5.64 3.42 12.46
N CYS A 153 6.35 2.35 12.80
CA CYS A 153 5.78 1.11 13.30
C CYS A 153 5.77 1.07 14.83
N ILE A 154 4.67 0.55 15.38
CA ILE A 154 4.51 0.23 16.81
C ILE A 154 4.48 -1.29 16.93
N ASN A 155 5.27 -1.85 17.83
CA ASN A 155 5.48 -3.29 18.03
C ASN A 155 6.07 -4.03 16.81
N GLY A 156 6.60 -3.31 15.82
CA GLY A 156 7.30 -3.92 14.69
C GLY A 156 8.79 -4.11 14.97
N ARG A 157 9.44 -4.98 14.16
CA ARG A 157 10.88 -5.19 14.24
C ARG A 157 11.68 -3.92 13.88
N ASP A 158 11.18 -3.13 12.92
CA ASP A 158 11.76 -1.86 12.50
C ASP A 158 10.84 -0.73 12.95
N LEU A 159 11.41 0.30 13.58
CA LEU A 159 10.65 1.50 13.97
C LEU A 159 10.24 2.33 12.77
N PHE A 160 11.14 2.46 11.79
CA PHE A 160 10.89 3.20 10.55
C PHE A 160 11.04 2.27 9.34
N ARG A 161 10.16 2.45 8.36
CA ARG A 161 10.22 1.80 7.05
C ARG A 161 10.10 2.87 5.98
N THR A 162 11.23 3.29 5.45
CA THR A 162 11.29 4.38 4.47
C THR A 162 11.67 3.84 3.11
N GLY A 163 10.98 4.26 2.06
CA GLY A 163 11.30 3.81 0.72
C GLY A 163 10.52 4.45 -0.40
N LEU A 164 10.77 3.92 -1.59
CA LEU A 164 10.13 4.33 -2.83
C LEU A 164 9.17 3.23 -3.30
N VAL A 165 7.95 3.64 -3.61
CA VAL A 165 6.92 2.77 -4.21
C VAL A 165 6.62 3.27 -5.62
N LEU A 166 6.50 2.35 -6.55
CA LEU A 166 6.03 2.60 -7.92
C LEU A 166 4.74 1.81 -8.13
N GLY A 167 3.79 2.38 -8.85
CA GLY A 167 2.54 1.68 -9.06
C GLY A 167 1.67 2.23 -10.18
N VAL A 168 0.54 1.56 -10.32
CA VAL A 168 -0.48 1.89 -11.30
C VAL A 168 -1.84 2.04 -10.62
N LYS A 169 -2.67 2.95 -11.15
CA LYS A 169 -4.06 3.10 -10.75
C LYS A 169 -4.97 2.87 -11.93
N ILE A 170 -5.98 2.05 -11.71
CA ILE A 170 -6.95 1.60 -12.70
C ILE A 170 -8.30 2.21 -12.33
N PRO A 171 -8.96 2.98 -13.19
CA PRO A 171 -10.29 3.50 -12.93
C PRO A 171 -11.30 2.33 -12.87
N THR A 172 -12.10 2.27 -11.79
CA THR A 172 -13.10 1.20 -11.57
C THR A 172 -14.53 1.65 -11.84
N GLY A 173 -14.78 2.93 -12.11
CA GLY A 173 -16.09 3.46 -12.46
C GLY A 173 -16.33 3.38 -13.96
N ALA A 174 -17.47 2.85 -14.40
CA ALA A 174 -17.93 3.01 -15.78
C ALA A 174 -18.15 4.52 -16.04
N ARG A 175 -17.65 5.00 -17.19
CA ARG A 175 -17.95 6.33 -17.72
C ARG A 175 -19.39 6.40 -18.16
#